data_b0cd3e80b010c3eab368d3487e39585b
#
_entry.id   b0cd3e80b010c3eab368d3487e39585b
#
_cell.length_a   1.000
_cell.length_b   1.000
_cell.length_c   1.000
_cell.angle_alpha   90.00
_cell.angle_beta   90.00
_cell.angle_gamma   90.00
#
_symmetry.space_group_name_H-M   'P 1'
#
loop_
_entity.id
_entity.type
_entity.pdbx_description
1 polymer ?
#
loop_
_entity_poly.entity_id
_entity_poly.type
_entity_poly.pdbx_seq_one_letter_code
_entity_poly.pdbx_strand_id
1 'polypeptide(L)'
;MRRRFRTPRERRPHAEPAGTFHAPSGSAIRSGSDNGPAFIRGGTRRGLFLHFSRAYFTFTGMTKPLALVAYENLMPGSRLLNRLQDLGYRVQVLSDAAKLVAQAEALKPLLVIVDLVSKTTDVCAAIAEMKQNPNTTHIPILAYADSKEAKLQKSARESGASMVASDAAIFDQFPQMLDQLLAVE
;
A
#
# COMPACT_ATOMS: atom_id res chain seq x y z
N MET A 1 -13.10 -52.36 -34.83
CA MET A 1 -14.03 -51.47 -34.04
C MET A 1 -13.44 -50.07 -33.91
N ARG A 2 -13.92 -49.13 -34.72
CA ARG A 2 -13.43 -47.71 -34.70
C ARG A 2 -14.42 -46.87 -33.90
N ARG A 3 -14.00 -46.34 -32.74
CA ARG A 3 -14.79 -45.38 -31.95
C ARG A 3 -14.58 -43.97 -32.52
N ARG A 4 -15.66 -43.35 -32.97
CA ARG A 4 -15.68 -41.94 -33.42
C ARG A 4 -15.74 -41.02 -32.19
N PHE A 5 -14.77 -40.14 -32.07
CA PHE A 5 -14.80 -39.01 -31.09
C PHE A 5 -15.74 -37.94 -31.62
N ARG A 6 -16.73 -37.56 -30.83
CA ARG A 6 -17.63 -36.41 -31.06
C ARG A 6 -16.98 -35.18 -30.46
N THR A 7 -16.78 -34.15 -31.26
CA THR A 7 -16.35 -32.81 -30.85
C THR A 7 -17.49 -32.06 -30.15
N PRO A 8 -17.21 -31.30 -29.04
CA PRO A 8 -18.21 -30.44 -28.38
C PRO A 8 -18.45 -29.18 -29.20
N ARG A 9 -19.71 -28.84 -29.32
CA ARG A 9 -20.31 -27.72 -30.04
C ARG A 9 -19.98 -26.40 -29.30
N GLU A 10 -19.32 -25.47 -29.98
CA GLU A 10 -19.09 -24.10 -29.56
C GLU A 10 -20.42 -23.36 -29.28
N ARG A 11 -20.55 -22.85 -28.08
CA ARG A 11 -21.65 -21.90 -27.73
C ARG A 11 -21.17 -20.48 -28.05
N ARG A 12 -21.90 -19.80 -28.89
CA ARG A 12 -21.73 -18.38 -29.18
C ARG A 12 -22.11 -17.55 -27.95
N PRO A 13 -21.37 -16.47 -27.63
CA PRO A 13 -21.78 -15.53 -26.59
C PRO A 13 -22.90 -14.61 -27.10
N HIS A 14 -23.93 -14.44 -26.28
CA HIS A 14 -25.01 -13.47 -26.46
C HIS A 14 -24.45 -12.05 -26.26
N ALA A 15 -24.72 -11.18 -27.23
CA ALA A 15 -24.48 -9.75 -27.12
C ALA A 15 -25.53 -9.11 -26.20
N GLU A 16 -25.08 -8.37 -25.19
CA GLU A 16 -25.92 -7.50 -24.38
C GLU A 16 -26.12 -6.14 -25.08
N PRO A 17 -27.32 -5.53 -25.01
CA PRO A 17 -27.57 -4.24 -25.61
C PRO A 17 -27.05 -3.08 -24.73
N ALA A 18 -26.50 -2.07 -25.40
CA ALA A 18 -26.01 -0.83 -24.87
C ALA A 18 -27.09 -0.07 -24.07
N GLY A 19 -26.88 0.12 -22.78
CA GLY A 19 -27.67 1.02 -21.94
C GLY A 19 -27.28 2.48 -22.19
N THR A 20 -28.23 3.24 -22.69
CA THR A 20 -28.20 4.70 -22.88
C THR A 20 -28.14 5.41 -21.54
N PHE A 21 -27.03 6.06 -21.22
CA PHE A 21 -26.92 6.96 -20.06
C PHE A 21 -27.51 8.34 -20.43
N HIS A 22 -28.58 8.69 -19.73
CA HIS A 22 -29.18 10.01 -19.73
C HIS A 22 -28.44 10.89 -18.74
N ALA A 23 -27.90 12.02 -19.21
CA ALA A 23 -27.34 13.08 -18.38
C ALA A 23 -28.48 14.02 -17.90
N PRO A 24 -28.51 14.45 -16.65
CA PRO A 24 -29.37 15.55 -16.24
C PRO A 24 -28.66 16.90 -16.47
N SER A 25 -29.32 17.71 -17.29
CA SER A 25 -29.01 19.12 -17.53
C SER A 25 -29.39 19.98 -16.33
N GLY A 26 -28.51 20.91 -16.01
CA GLY A 26 -28.67 22.28 -15.61
C GLY A 26 -29.67 22.71 -14.57
N SER A 27 -29.17 23.53 -13.66
CA SER A 27 -29.83 24.80 -13.35
C SER A 27 -28.82 25.76 -12.67
N ALA A 28 -28.64 26.88 -13.30
CA ALA A 28 -27.98 28.07 -12.78
C ALA A 28 -28.89 28.77 -11.76
N ILE A 29 -28.36 29.26 -10.64
CA ILE A 29 -28.96 30.24 -9.78
C ILE A 29 -27.88 31.26 -9.38
N ARG A 30 -27.92 32.42 -10.00
CA ARG A 30 -28.13 33.84 -9.59
C ARG A 30 -27.40 34.27 -8.32
N SER A 31 -26.47 35.20 -8.57
CA SER A 31 -26.12 36.50 -8.00
C SER A 31 -27.08 37.08 -6.92
N GLY A 32 -26.43 37.65 -5.88
CA GLY A 32 -27.03 38.59 -4.91
C GLY A 32 -25.91 39.00 -3.97
N SER A 33 -25.40 40.09 -4.17
CA SER A 33 -25.48 41.48 -3.75
C SER A 33 -24.73 41.79 -2.46
N ASP A 34 -23.73 42.62 -2.66
CA ASP A 34 -23.27 43.74 -1.87
C ASP A 34 -23.81 43.94 -0.45
N ASN A 35 -22.86 44.05 0.49
CA ASN A 35 -22.92 45.07 1.51
C ASN A 35 -21.51 45.40 2.01
N GLY A 36 -21.13 46.64 1.77
CA GLY A 36 -19.85 47.24 2.12
C GLY A 36 -19.68 47.59 3.61
N PRO A 37 -18.51 48.03 3.99
CA PRO A 37 -18.11 48.10 5.38
C PRO A 37 -18.51 49.43 6.03
N ALA A 38 -19.05 49.36 7.24
CA ALA A 38 -19.22 50.50 8.13
C ALA A 38 -17.89 50.80 8.83
N PHE A 39 -17.44 52.04 8.57
CA PHE A 39 -16.27 52.67 9.18
C PHE A 39 -16.62 53.13 10.59
N ILE A 40 -16.02 52.57 11.63
CA ILE A 40 -16.06 53.14 12.98
C ILE A 40 -14.63 53.52 13.39
N ARG A 41 -14.48 54.83 13.56
CA ARG A 41 -13.29 55.55 14.00
C ARG A 41 -13.30 55.63 15.53
N GLY A 42 -12.18 55.31 16.18
CA GLY A 42 -11.85 55.90 17.48
C GLY A 42 -11.43 54.91 18.55
N GLY A 43 -10.20 55.06 19.06
CA GLY A 43 -9.83 54.49 20.38
C GLY A 43 -8.41 53.96 20.47
N THR A 44 -7.45 54.88 20.65
CA THR A 44 -6.08 54.60 21.12
C THR A 44 -6.09 53.89 22.46
N ARG A 45 -5.61 52.65 22.52
CA ARG A 45 -5.01 52.07 23.74
C ARG A 45 -3.83 51.17 23.33
N ARG A 46 -2.63 51.63 23.77
CA ARG A 46 -1.39 50.84 23.76
C ARG A 46 -1.61 49.54 24.59
N GLY A 47 -1.84 48.45 23.94
CA GLY A 47 -1.80 47.12 24.49
C GLY A 47 -0.79 46.35 23.69
N LEU A 48 0.29 45.94 24.33
CA LEU A 48 1.33 45.09 23.81
C LEU A 48 0.74 43.69 23.56
N PHE A 49 0.03 43.52 22.44
CA PHE A 49 -0.38 42.18 22.01
C PHE A 49 0.80 41.54 21.31
N LEU A 50 1.47 40.66 22.07
CA LEU A 50 2.27 39.60 21.48
C LEU A 50 1.38 38.85 20.49
N HIS A 51 1.46 39.23 19.24
CA HIS A 51 0.94 38.45 18.13
C HIS A 51 1.72 37.11 18.13
N PHE A 52 1.20 36.17 18.89
CA PHE A 52 1.50 34.78 18.69
C PHE A 52 0.86 34.43 17.33
N SER A 53 1.59 34.74 16.28
CA SER A 53 1.28 34.26 14.93
C SER A 53 1.35 32.73 15.01
N ARG A 54 0.21 32.13 15.32
CA ARG A 54 -0.03 30.72 15.13
C ARG A 54 0.11 30.48 13.64
N ALA A 55 1.36 30.34 13.22
CA ALA A 55 1.67 29.81 11.92
C ALA A 55 0.93 28.47 11.85
N TYR A 56 -0.22 28.49 11.16
CA TYR A 56 -0.79 27.27 10.65
C TYR A 56 0.25 26.74 9.67
N PHE A 57 1.15 25.93 10.19
CA PHE A 57 2.01 25.10 9.39
C PHE A 57 1.04 24.17 8.65
N THR A 58 0.56 24.62 7.52
CA THR A 58 -0.13 23.78 6.57
C THR A 58 0.90 22.75 6.16
N PHE A 59 0.83 21.60 6.78
CA PHE A 59 1.61 20.42 6.49
C PHE A 59 1.16 19.88 5.12
N THR A 60 1.47 20.70 4.09
CA THR A 60 1.23 20.36 2.71
C THR A 60 2.28 19.38 2.27
N GLY A 61 1.88 18.09 2.16
CA GLY A 61 2.64 17.12 1.39
C GLY A 61 3.44 16.10 2.17
N MET A 62 2.96 15.57 3.30
CA MET A 62 3.43 14.25 3.71
C MET A 62 2.95 13.23 2.67
N THR A 63 3.82 12.92 1.74
CA THR A 63 3.61 11.74 0.91
C THR A 63 3.59 10.55 1.84
N LYS A 64 2.45 9.86 1.90
CA LYS A 64 2.31 8.65 2.71
C LYS A 64 3.45 7.68 2.37
N PRO A 65 4.11 7.09 3.36
CA PRO A 65 5.19 6.13 3.13
C PRO A 65 4.69 4.96 2.28
N LEU A 66 5.54 4.49 1.38
CA LEU A 66 5.20 3.39 0.48
C LEU A 66 5.65 2.07 1.08
N ALA A 67 4.71 1.12 1.19
CA ALA A 67 4.98 -0.28 1.48
C ALA A 67 4.81 -1.11 0.19
N LEU A 68 5.79 -1.93 -0.13
CA LEU A 68 5.72 -2.90 -1.21
C LEU A 68 5.34 -4.26 -0.63
N VAL A 69 4.26 -4.86 -1.10
CA VAL A 69 3.75 -6.14 -0.56
C VAL A 69 3.68 -7.17 -1.66
N ALA A 70 4.45 -8.25 -1.51
CA ALA A 70 4.43 -9.40 -2.42
C ALA A 70 3.67 -10.57 -1.79
N TYR A 71 2.59 -11.01 -2.43
CA TYR A 71 1.83 -12.19 -2.01
C TYR A 71 1.09 -12.81 -3.18
N GLU A 72 0.89 -14.12 -3.12
CA GLU A 72 0.08 -14.87 -4.08
C GLU A 72 -1.29 -15.26 -3.49
N ASN A 73 -1.36 -15.48 -2.18
CA ASN A 73 -2.58 -15.85 -1.50
C ASN A 73 -3.42 -14.63 -1.15
N LEU A 74 -4.64 -14.54 -1.70
CA LEU A 74 -5.57 -13.44 -1.43
C LEU A 74 -5.95 -13.31 0.05
N MET A 75 -6.03 -14.40 0.76
CA MET A 75 -6.19 -14.49 2.21
C MET A 75 -4.90 -15.10 2.79
N PRO A 76 -4.03 -14.39 3.39
CA PRO A 76 -4.13 -13.25 4.29
C PRO A 76 -3.80 -11.88 3.67
N GLY A 77 -3.31 -11.83 2.43
CA GLY A 77 -2.79 -10.61 1.81
C GLY A 77 -3.75 -9.39 1.91
N SER A 78 -5.04 -9.57 1.61
CA SER A 78 -6.03 -8.47 1.65
C SER A 78 -6.20 -7.86 3.05
N ARG A 79 -6.13 -8.67 4.10
CA ARG A 79 -6.21 -8.18 5.50
C ARG A 79 -4.99 -7.32 5.84
N LEU A 80 -3.81 -7.73 5.37
CA LEU A 80 -2.56 -7.01 5.56
C LEU A 80 -2.59 -5.66 4.85
N LEU A 81 -3.13 -5.61 3.62
CA LEU A 81 -3.29 -4.36 2.87
C LEU A 81 -4.16 -3.35 3.62
N ASN A 82 -5.31 -3.78 4.12
CA ASN A 82 -6.22 -2.91 4.88
C ASN A 82 -5.52 -2.35 6.12
N ARG A 83 -4.79 -3.19 6.86
CA ARG A 83 -4.02 -2.76 8.04
C ARG A 83 -2.96 -1.71 7.71
N LEU A 84 -2.20 -1.90 6.62
CA LEU A 84 -1.21 -0.92 6.16
C LEU A 84 -1.86 0.41 5.79
N GLN A 85 -3.00 0.37 5.10
CA GLN A 85 -3.76 1.58 4.72
C GLN A 85 -4.29 2.32 5.95
N ASP A 86 -4.82 1.59 6.95
CA ASP A 86 -5.28 2.15 8.22
C ASP A 86 -4.13 2.83 8.99
N LEU A 87 -2.91 2.29 8.90
CA LEU A 87 -1.68 2.87 9.46
C LEU A 87 -1.11 4.03 8.61
N GLY A 88 -1.80 4.40 7.53
CA GLY A 88 -1.43 5.55 6.71
C GLY A 88 -0.40 5.28 5.61
N TYR A 89 -0.07 4.02 5.33
CA TYR A 89 0.82 3.67 4.23
C TYR A 89 0.11 3.72 2.88
N ARG A 90 0.85 4.07 1.83
CA ARG A 90 0.50 3.69 0.46
C ARG A 90 0.97 2.27 0.25
N VAL A 91 0.18 1.45 -0.43
CA VAL A 91 0.54 0.06 -0.66
C VAL A 91 0.62 -0.22 -2.16
N GLN A 92 1.74 -0.78 -2.59
CA GLN A 92 1.90 -1.37 -3.91
C GLN A 92 1.96 -2.88 -3.78
N VAL A 93 1.10 -3.58 -4.52
CA VAL A 93 1.02 -5.03 -4.50
C VAL A 93 1.78 -5.62 -5.67
N LEU A 94 2.52 -6.70 -5.39
CA LEU A 94 3.15 -7.57 -6.37
C LEU A 94 2.57 -8.98 -6.26
N SER A 95 2.12 -9.50 -7.37
CA SER A 95 1.70 -10.90 -7.48
C SER A 95 2.85 -11.86 -7.87
N ASP A 96 4.00 -11.31 -8.23
CA ASP A 96 5.16 -12.06 -8.71
C ASP A 96 6.42 -11.57 -8.00
N ALA A 97 6.96 -12.40 -7.11
CA ALA A 97 8.14 -12.07 -6.34
C ALA A 97 9.42 -11.95 -7.20
N ALA A 98 9.44 -12.49 -8.43
CA ALA A 98 10.57 -12.30 -9.35
C ALA A 98 10.77 -10.83 -9.75
N LYS A 99 9.73 -10.00 -9.62
CA LYS A 99 9.80 -8.55 -9.92
C LYS A 99 10.15 -7.70 -8.69
N LEU A 100 10.39 -8.33 -7.54
CA LEU A 100 10.55 -7.65 -6.26
C LEU A 100 11.71 -6.64 -6.30
N VAL A 101 12.89 -7.06 -6.74
CA VAL A 101 14.08 -6.21 -6.79
C VAL A 101 13.88 -5.02 -7.73
N ALA A 102 13.45 -5.27 -8.96
CA ALA A 102 13.22 -4.22 -9.95
C ALA A 102 12.19 -3.18 -9.48
N GLN A 103 11.10 -3.64 -8.83
CA GLN A 103 10.08 -2.74 -8.29
C GLN A 103 10.58 -1.98 -7.05
N ALA A 104 11.37 -2.61 -6.20
CA ALA A 104 11.97 -1.95 -5.03
C ALA A 104 12.95 -0.83 -5.46
N GLU A 105 13.76 -1.08 -6.50
CA GLU A 105 14.65 -0.05 -7.07
C GLU A 105 13.88 1.14 -7.66
N ALA A 106 12.84 0.84 -8.45
CA ALA A 106 12.06 1.87 -9.13
C ALA A 106 11.21 2.71 -8.17
N LEU A 107 10.60 2.08 -7.17
CA LEU A 107 9.63 2.71 -6.28
C LEU A 107 10.24 3.23 -4.98
N LYS A 108 11.40 2.73 -4.58
CA LYS A 108 12.09 3.05 -3.32
C LYS A 108 11.14 3.03 -2.12
N PRO A 109 10.52 1.89 -1.82
CA PRO A 109 9.57 1.77 -0.72
C PRO A 109 10.29 1.94 0.61
N LEU A 110 9.57 2.39 1.65
CA LEU A 110 10.07 2.46 3.02
C LEU A 110 10.29 1.07 3.60
N LEU A 111 9.45 0.11 3.23
CA LEU A 111 9.54 -1.28 3.68
C LEU A 111 8.97 -2.24 2.63
N VAL A 112 9.40 -3.48 2.73
CA VAL A 112 8.92 -4.59 1.89
C VAL A 112 8.33 -5.66 2.79
N ILE A 113 7.16 -6.18 2.41
CA ILE A 113 6.52 -7.31 3.10
C ILE A 113 6.33 -8.43 2.09
N VAL A 114 6.75 -9.64 2.44
CA VAL A 114 6.70 -10.79 1.53
C VAL A 114 6.04 -12.00 2.19
N ASP A 115 5.12 -12.62 1.47
CA ASP A 115 4.63 -13.96 1.77
C ASP A 115 5.67 -14.97 1.26
N LEU A 116 6.16 -15.82 2.17
CA LEU A 116 7.15 -16.84 1.81
C LEU A 116 6.56 -18.01 1.04
N VAL A 117 5.23 -18.19 1.10
CA VAL A 117 4.54 -19.28 0.40
C VAL A 117 4.19 -18.82 -1.01
N SER A 118 5.11 -19.05 -1.93
CA SER A 118 4.92 -18.83 -3.37
C SER A 118 4.99 -20.16 -4.12
N LYS A 119 4.17 -20.28 -5.17
CA LYS A 119 4.16 -21.44 -6.06
C LYS A 119 5.02 -21.24 -7.30
N THR A 120 5.30 -19.99 -7.61
CA THR A 120 5.90 -19.59 -8.90
C THR A 120 7.35 -19.16 -8.77
N THR A 121 7.75 -18.66 -7.59
CA THR A 121 9.06 -18.00 -7.42
C THR A 121 9.68 -18.39 -6.08
N ASP A 122 11.00 -18.57 -6.07
CA ASP A 122 11.78 -18.67 -4.83
C ASP A 122 11.90 -17.29 -4.17
N VAL A 123 11.04 -17.04 -3.20
CA VAL A 123 11.00 -15.75 -2.47
C VAL A 123 12.27 -15.52 -1.67
N CYS A 124 12.89 -16.60 -1.13
CA CYS A 124 14.15 -16.49 -0.38
C CYS A 124 15.30 -16.01 -1.28
N ALA A 125 15.34 -16.49 -2.53
CA ALA A 125 16.32 -16.01 -3.51
C ALA A 125 16.10 -14.52 -3.83
N ALA A 126 14.84 -14.09 -4.01
CA ALA A 126 14.52 -12.68 -4.24
C ALA A 126 14.90 -11.78 -3.05
N ILE A 127 14.74 -12.25 -1.81
CA ILE A 127 15.21 -11.55 -0.60
C ILE A 127 16.72 -11.41 -0.61
N ALA A 128 17.45 -12.49 -0.91
CA ALA A 128 18.90 -12.49 -0.98
C ALA A 128 19.41 -11.51 -2.04
N GLU A 129 18.78 -11.49 -3.21
CA GLU A 129 19.11 -10.56 -4.30
C GLU A 129 18.88 -9.10 -3.87
N MET A 130 17.75 -8.79 -3.20
CA MET A 130 17.52 -7.46 -2.63
C MET A 130 18.60 -7.02 -1.66
N LYS A 131 19.11 -7.93 -0.82
CA LYS A 131 20.13 -7.63 0.18
C LYS A 131 21.55 -7.52 -0.40
N GLN A 132 21.79 -8.13 -1.54
CA GLN A 132 23.06 -8.01 -2.28
C GLN A 132 23.10 -6.75 -3.16
N ASN A 133 21.95 -6.20 -3.53
CA ASN A 133 21.87 -5.03 -4.38
C ASN A 133 22.06 -3.74 -3.56
N PRO A 134 23.07 -2.90 -3.88
CA PRO A 134 23.36 -1.68 -3.12
C PRO A 134 22.21 -0.66 -3.10
N ASN A 135 21.32 -0.70 -4.12
CA ASN A 135 20.18 0.21 -4.21
C ASN A 135 19.00 -0.19 -3.31
N THR A 136 18.96 -1.45 -2.85
CA THR A 136 17.82 -1.98 -2.09
C THR A 136 18.22 -2.63 -0.76
N THR A 137 19.50 -2.82 -0.50
CA THR A 137 20.02 -3.47 0.71
C THR A 137 19.56 -2.80 2.02
N HIS A 138 19.41 -1.47 2.01
CA HIS A 138 18.95 -0.68 3.15
C HIS A 138 17.45 -0.85 3.44
N ILE A 139 16.65 -1.34 2.47
CA ILE A 139 15.20 -1.46 2.65
C ILE A 139 14.91 -2.62 3.60
N PRO A 140 14.19 -2.38 4.72
CA PRO A 140 13.82 -3.44 5.65
C PRO A 140 12.79 -4.39 5.04
N ILE A 141 12.97 -5.69 5.30
CA ILE A 141 12.12 -6.75 4.75
C ILE A 141 11.47 -7.52 5.90
N LEU A 142 10.13 -7.51 5.94
CA LEU A 142 9.30 -8.33 6.79
C LEU A 142 8.80 -9.54 5.99
N ALA A 143 9.29 -10.72 6.30
CA ALA A 143 8.82 -11.96 5.69
C ALA A 143 7.82 -12.68 6.61
N TYR A 144 6.80 -13.31 6.04
CA TYR A 144 5.84 -14.08 6.84
C TYR A 144 5.44 -15.39 6.16
N ALA A 145 5.10 -16.38 6.97
CA ALA A 145 4.55 -17.66 6.54
C ALA A 145 3.78 -18.32 7.69
N ASP A 146 2.99 -19.36 7.40
CA ASP A 146 2.38 -20.20 8.44
C ASP A 146 3.48 -20.73 9.40
N SER A 147 3.13 -20.83 10.67
CA SER A 147 4.00 -21.38 11.72
C SER A 147 4.49 -22.82 11.43
N LYS A 148 3.77 -23.55 10.58
CA LYS A 148 4.16 -24.90 10.11
C LYS A 148 5.33 -24.86 9.13
N GLU A 149 5.55 -23.73 8.48
CA GLU A 149 6.59 -23.53 7.47
C GLU A 149 7.92 -23.06 8.09
N ALA A 150 8.34 -23.69 9.20
CA ALA A 150 9.55 -23.31 9.92
C ALA A 150 10.83 -23.34 9.06
N LYS A 151 10.88 -24.21 8.04
CA LYS A 151 11.99 -24.25 7.09
C LYS A 151 12.07 -22.99 6.25
N LEU A 152 10.95 -22.54 5.68
CA LEU A 152 10.89 -21.31 4.91
C LEU A 152 11.23 -20.09 5.77
N GLN A 153 10.72 -20.03 6.99
CA GLN A 153 11.05 -18.95 7.93
C GLN A 153 12.55 -18.91 8.25
N LYS A 154 13.18 -20.07 8.42
CA LYS A 154 14.64 -20.18 8.63
C LYS A 154 15.40 -19.70 7.39
N SER A 155 15.06 -20.21 6.22
CA SER A 155 15.69 -19.82 4.95
C SER A 155 15.57 -18.30 4.69
N ALA A 156 14.41 -17.70 5.00
CA ALA A 156 14.22 -16.26 4.86
C ALA A 156 15.15 -15.43 5.76
N ARG A 157 15.38 -15.88 7.01
CA ARG A 157 16.37 -15.25 7.89
C ARG A 157 17.78 -15.35 7.34
N GLU A 158 18.16 -16.55 6.85
CA GLU A 158 19.45 -16.79 6.23
C GLU A 158 19.66 -15.97 4.96
N SER A 159 18.58 -15.67 4.22
CA SER A 159 18.58 -14.81 3.04
C SER A 159 18.65 -13.32 3.36
N GLY A 160 18.58 -12.93 4.64
CA GLY A 160 18.73 -11.53 5.07
C GLY A 160 17.42 -10.78 5.30
N ALA A 161 16.28 -11.48 5.47
CA ALA A 161 15.06 -10.82 5.93
C ALA A 161 15.29 -10.13 7.28
N SER A 162 14.92 -8.86 7.39
CA SER A 162 15.14 -8.06 8.63
C SER A 162 14.28 -8.58 9.78
N MET A 163 13.09 -9.10 9.46
CA MET A 163 12.18 -9.74 10.41
C MET A 163 11.41 -10.89 9.74
N VAL A 164 11.17 -11.95 10.50
CA VAL A 164 10.37 -13.09 10.05
C VAL A 164 9.29 -13.39 11.07
N ALA A 165 8.04 -13.41 10.64
CA ALA A 165 6.86 -13.62 11.46
C ALA A 165 6.04 -14.84 11.05
N SER A 166 5.20 -15.34 11.94
CA SER A 166 4.11 -16.23 11.56
C SER A 166 2.88 -15.45 11.13
N ASP A 167 1.99 -16.09 10.36
CA ASP A 167 0.71 -15.47 9.95
C ASP A 167 -0.09 -14.95 11.16
N ALA A 168 -0.17 -15.72 12.23
CA ALA A 168 -0.84 -15.30 13.45
C ALA A 168 -0.20 -14.04 14.06
N ALA A 169 1.13 -14.04 14.21
CA ALA A 169 1.85 -12.93 14.81
C ALA A 169 1.73 -11.63 13.98
N ILE A 170 1.77 -11.73 12.64
CA ILE A 170 1.65 -10.55 11.79
C ILE A 170 0.28 -9.88 11.91
N PHE A 171 -0.79 -10.63 12.17
CA PHE A 171 -2.12 -10.04 12.35
C PHE A 171 -2.35 -9.48 13.76
N ASP A 172 -1.78 -10.11 14.77
CA ASP A 172 -2.00 -9.73 16.18
C ASP A 172 -1.09 -8.57 16.61
N GLN A 173 0.15 -8.54 16.11
CA GLN A 173 1.20 -7.62 16.57
C GLN A 173 1.77 -6.73 15.45
N PHE A 174 1.03 -6.54 14.36
CA PHE A 174 1.53 -5.86 13.19
C PHE A 174 2.08 -4.45 13.44
N PRO A 175 1.39 -3.55 14.18
CA PRO A 175 1.94 -2.22 14.47
C PRO A 175 3.27 -2.27 15.20
N GLN A 176 3.37 -3.11 16.24
CA GLN A 176 4.60 -3.27 17.03
C GLN A 176 5.76 -3.83 16.19
N MET A 177 5.45 -4.74 15.28
CA MET A 177 6.44 -5.29 14.34
C MET A 177 6.97 -4.23 13.38
N LEU A 178 6.09 -3.35 12.86
CA LEU A 178 6.51 -2.24 12.02
C LEU A 178 7.39 -1.25 12.78
N ASP A 179 7.01 -0.90 14.00
CA ASP A 179 7.81 -0.01 14.85
C ASP A 179 9.21 -0.60 15.12
N GLN A 180 9.29 -1.89 15.42
CA GLN A 180 10.57 -2.59 15.60
C GLN A 180 11.38 -2.66 14.32
N LEU A 181 10.74 -2.96 13.20
CA LEU A 181 11.39 -3.09 11.89
C LEU A 181 12.02 -1.77 11.44
N LEU A 182 11.34 -0.65 11.70
CA LEU A 182 11.78 0.69 11.31
C LEU A 182 12.68 1.37 12.35
N ALA A 183 12.75 0.85 13.58
CA ALA A 183 13.63 1.38 14.63
C ALA A 183 15.07 0.86 14.54
N VAL A 184 15.36 -0.10 13.66
CA VAL A 184 16.67 -0.77 13.52
C VAL A 184 17.56 -0.11 12.44
N GLU A 185 17.41 1.19 12.19
CA GLU A 185 18.36 1.94 11.36
C GLU A 185 19.43 2.64 12.19
#